data_dc36d090734945fcf3263edc8bd25221
#
_entry.id   dc36d090734945fcf3263edc8bd25221
#
_cell.length_a   1.000
_cell.length_b   1.000
_cell.length_c   1.000
_cell.angle_alpha   90.00
_cell.angle_beta   90.00
_cell.angle_gamma   90.00
#
_symmetry.space_group_name_H-M   'P 1'
#
loop_
_entity.id
_entity.type
_entity.pdbx_description
1 polymer ?
#
loop_
_entity_poly.entity_id
_entity_poly.type
_entity_poly.pdbx_seq_one_letter_code
_entity_poly.pdbx_strand_id
1 'polypeptide(L)'
;MNLKVDGEAVLEQVQPRVVETRVELAAGTITSSLYADGARAGLSNGAINQMANIFKYDIDFVEDLRDGDTFQVVYDELWRDGQRVGNGEIIGATFTNRGKRYNAFRFEHNGKVEYFDENGRPLRKTLMRIPIEFARLSSTFGMRKHPVLGRMRAHKGVDYAARTGTPIMAAGDGKVSFVGWRNGYGRA
;
A
#
# COMPACT_ATOMS: atom_id res chain seq x y z
N MET A 1 -4.53 -7.00 32.67
CA MET A 1 -5.34 -8.17 33.06
C MET A 1 -5.17 -8.35 34.56
N ASN A 2 -6.24 -8.26 35.32
CA ASN A 2 -6.24 -8.54 36.76
C ASN A 2 -7.02 -9.84 36.97
N LEU A 3 -6.44 -10.75 37.74
CA LEU A 3 -7.12 -12.00 38.16
C LEU A 3 -7.56 -11.84 39.61
N LYS A 4 -8.84 -12.05 39.89
CA LYS A 4 -9.40 -12.07 41.21
C LYS A 4 -9.86 -13.49 41.51
N VAL A 5 -9.39 -14.07 42.58
CA VAL A 5 -9.83 -15.40 43.04
C VAL A 5 -11.02 -15.19 43.98
N ASP A 6 -12.14 -15.81 43.67
CA ASP A 6 -13.33 -15.81 44.51
C ASP A 6 -13.79 -17.26 44.72
N GLY A 7 -13.39 -17.86 45.86
CA GLY A 7 -13.56 -19.28 46.13
C GLY A 7 -12.74 -20.14 45.14
N GLU A 8 -13.42 -21.10 44.48
CA GLU A 8 -12.82 -21.93 43.42
C GLU A 8 -12.86 -21.30 42.02
N ALA A 9 -13.49 -20.13 41.86
CA ALA A 9 -13.59 -19.44 40.58
C ALA A 9 -12.50 -18.38 40.41
N VAL A 10 -11.87 -18.35 39.23
CA VAL A 10 -10.96 -17.30 38.83
C VAL A 10 -11.71 -16.33 37.92
N LEU A 11 -11.93 -15.11 38.40
CA LEU A 11 -12.55 -14.04 37.63
C LEU A 11 -11.49 -13.21 36.91
N GLU A 12 -11.58 -13.20 35.61
CA GLU A 12 -10.73 -12.33 34.77
C GLU A 12 -11.39 -10.95 34.61
N GLN A 13 -10.69 -9.93 35.08
CA GLN A 13 -11.09 -8.54 34.86
C GLN A 13 -10.13 -7.90 33.85
N VAL A 14 -10.60 -7.71 32.63
CA VAL A 14 -9.89 -6.94 31.62
C VAL A 14 -10.17 -5.45 31.83
N GLN A 15 -9.15 -4.71 32.24
CA GLN A 15 -9.24 -3.24 32.27
C GLN A 15 -8.70 -2.72 30.94
N PRO A 16 -9.53 -2.07 30.10
CA PRO A 16 -9.03 -1.40 28.90
C PRO A 16 -8.09 -0.28 29.31
N ARG A 17 -6.88 -0.29 28.76
CA ARG A 17 -5.96 0.82 28.95
C ARG A 17 -6.28 1.92 27.94
N VAL A 18 -6.34 3.15 28.39
CA VAL A 18 -6.56 4.32 27.54
C VAL A 18 -5.33 4.49 26.63
N VAL A 19 -5.58 4.57 25.34
CA VAL A 19 -4.58 4.95 24.34
C VAL A 19 -4.86 6.39 23.94
N GLU A 20 -3.88 7.26 24.16
CA GLU A 20 -3.93 8.65 23.71
C GLU A 20 -3.49 8.70 22.25
N THR A 21 -4.16 9.50 21.45
CA THR A 21 -3.82 9.77 20.07
C THR A 21 -3.25 11.18 19.95
N ARG A 22 -2.10 11.33 19.32
CA ARG A 22 -1.46 12.61 19.01
C ARG A 22 -1.25 12.70 17.52
N VAL A 23 -1.51 13.89 16.96
CA VAL A 23 -1.28 14.14 15.52
C VAL A 23 0.17 14.56 15.33
N GLU A 24 0.87 13.83 14.48
CA GLU A 24 2.29 14.04 14.18
C GLU A 24 2.53 14.20 12.67
N LEU A 25 3.65 14.81 12.33
CA LEU A 25 4.11 15.01 10.96
C LEU A 25 5.45 14.30 10.76
N ALA A 26 5.54 13.49 9.72
CA ALA A 26 6.80 12.98 9.21
C ALA A 26 7.03 13.48 7.78
N ALA A 27 8.26 13.81 7.46
CA ALA A 27 8.67 14.23 6.12
C ALA A 27 10.03 13.65 5.78
N GLY A 28 10.23 13.30 4.51
CA GLY A 28 11.48 12.74 4.05
C GLY A 28 11.71 12.90 2.56
N THR A 29 12.96 12.65 2.18
CA THR A 29 13.40 12.61 0.79
C THR A 29 13.87 11.19 0.50
N ILE A 30 13.47 10.65 -0.64
CA ILE A 30 13.91 9.34 -1.11
C ILE A 30 15.39 9.44 -1.54
N THR A 31 16.21 8.60 -0.95
CA THR A 31 17.64 8.45 -1.28
C THR A 31 18.02 7.00 -1.55
N SER A 32 17.20 6.06 -1.11
CA SER A 32 17.45 4.62 -1.29
C SER A 32 16.17 3.83 -1.55
N SER A 33 15.24 3.83 -0.61
CA SER A 33 13.96 3.15 -0.75
C SER A 33 12.91 3.79 0.16
N LEU A 34 11.63 3.61 -0.19
CA LEU A 34 10.53 4.10 0.62
C LEU A 34 10.61 3.60 2.07
N TYR A 35 10.99 2.34 2.28
CA TYR A 35 11.09 1.75 3.62
C TYR A 35 12.24 2.34 4.44
N ALA A 36 13.44 2.43 3.86
CA ALA A 36 14.60 2.95 4.57
C ALA A 36 14.43 4.44 4.92
N ASP A 37 13.93 5.22 3.96
CA ASP A 37 13.77 6.67 4.12
C ASP A 37 12.54 7.00 4.98
N GLY A 38 11.45 6.24 4.89
CA GLY A 38 10.29 6.33 5.76
C GLY A 38 10.63 6.00 7.22
N ALA A 39 11.38 4.93 7.46
CA ALA A 39 11.84 4.57 8.79
C ALA A 39 12.79 5.63 9.37
N ARG A 40 13.67 6.23 8.55
CA ARG A 40 14.54 7.35 8.95
C ARG A 40 13.75 8.60 9.33
N ALA A 41 12.59 8.81 8.68
CA ALA A 41 11.65 9.89 9.02
C ALA A 41 10.78 9.58 10.26
N GLY A 42 10.97 8.43 10.92
CA GLY A 42 10.23 8.05 12.13
C GLY A 42 8.92 7.28 11.90
N LEU A 43 8.60 6.94 10.67
CA LEU A 43 7.41 6.12 10.36
C LEU A 43 7.64 4.66 10.72
N SER A 44 6.61 4.01 11.26
CA SER A 44 6.60 2.55 11.41
C SER A 44 6.41 1.85 10.05
N ASN A 45 6.78 0.57 9.97
CA ASN A 45 6.53 -0.24 8.78
C ASN A 45 5.04 -0.24 8.37
N GLY A 46 4.13 -0.21 9.37
CA GLY A 46 2.69 -0.11 9.13
C GLY A 46 2.30 1.19 8.43
N ALA A 47 2.83 2.34 8.89
CA ALA A 47 2.57 3.64 8.30
C ALA A 47 3.18 3.77 6.89
N ILE A 48 4.37 3.20 6.68
CA ILE A 48 5.01 3.15 5.34
C ILE A 48 4.17 2.32 4.37
N ASN A 49 3.69 1.15 4.80
CA ASN A 49 2.79 0.31 4.00
C ASN A 49 1.48 1.03 3.69
N GLN A 50 0.90 1.73 4.67
CA GLN A 50 -0.32 2.49 4.47
C GLN A 50 -0.11 3.60 3.44
N MET A 51 0.99 4.37 3.53
CA MET A 51 1.36 5.39 2.54
C MET A 51 1.52 4.79 1.14
N ALA A 52 2.23 3.67 1.02
CA ALA A 52 2.36 2.96 -0.25
C ALA A 52 0.99 2.52 -0.82
N ASN A 53 0.11 2.01 0.03
CA ASN A 53 -1.25 1.60 -0.36
C ASN A 53 -2.15 2.76 -0.80
N ILE A 54 -1.99 3.94 -0.19
CA ILE A 54 -2.72 5.16 -0.57
C ILE A 54 -2.39 5.54 -2.02
N PHE A 55 -1.10 5.56 -2.38
CA PHE A 55 -0.65 6.06 -3.69
C PHE A 55 -0.43 4.99 -4.77
N LYS A 56 -0.61 3.69 -4.46
CA LYS A 56 -0.32 2.56 -5.38
C LYS A 56 -1.04 2.60 -6.73
N TYR A 57 -2.14 3.34 -6.82
CA TYR A 57 -2.87 3.50 -8.08
C TYR A 57 -2.22 4.51 -9.03
N ASP A 58 -1.37 5.39 -8.49
CA ASP A 58 -0.67 6.43 -9.23
C ASP A 58 0.83 6.18 -9.34
N ILE A 59 1.45 5.61 -8.31
CA ILE A 59 2.91 5.43 -8.18
C ILE A 59 3.22 3.94 -8.03
N ASP A 60 4.11 3.45 -8.88
CA ASP A 60 4.78 2.17 -8.68
C ASP A 60 6.02 2.39 -7.81
N PHE A 61 5.93 2.04 -6.54
CA PHE A 61 7.03 2.26 -5.59
C PHE A 61 8.27 1.37 -5.85
N VAL A 62 8.19 0.41 -6.77
CA VAL A 62 9.34 -0.39 -7.20
C VAL A 62 10.03 0.24 -8.41
N GLU A 63 9.25 0.68 -9.40
CA GLU A 63 9.77 1.12 -10.69
C GLU A 63 9.82 2.65 -10.84
N ASP A 64 8.94 3.40 -10.18
CA ASP A 64 8.78 4.84 -10.40
C ASP A 64 9.59 5.71 -9.43
N LEU A 65 10.01 5.20 -8.25
CA LEU A 65 10.80 5.97 -7.29
C LEU A 65 12.12 6.47 -7.87
N ARG A 66 12.47 7.70 -7.51
CA ARG A 66 13.75 8.33 -7.87
C ARG A 66 14.36 9.00 -6.66
N ASP A 67 15.68 9.08 -6.68
CA ASP A 67 16.42 9.93 -5.77
C ASP A 67 15.93 11.38 -5.89
N GLY A 68 15.68 12.02 -4.74
CA GLY A 68 15.10 13.37 -4.68
C GLY A 68 13.57 13.42 -4.63
N ASP A 69 12.84 12.31 -4.83
CA ASP A 69 11.40 12.28 -4.54
C ASP A 69 11.14 12.58 -3.07
N THR A 70 10.01 13.19 -2.73
CA THR A 70 9.72 13.60 -1.35
C THR A 70 8.36 13.13 -0.88
N PHE A 71 8.23 12.94 0.43
CA PHE A 71 6.95 12.66 1.06
C PHE A 71 6.75 13.50 2.33
N GLN A 72 5.50 13.76 2.64
CA GLN A 72 5.03 14.34 3.90
C GLN A 72 3.79 13.56 4.33
N VAL A 73 3.72 13.20 5.60
CA VAL A 73 2.63 12.38 6.14
C VAL A 73 2.19 12.95 7.47
N VAL A 74 0.92 13.30 7.57
CA VAL A 74 0.26 13.63 8.84
C VAL A 74 -0.48 12.37 9.30
N TYR A 75 -0.20 11.92 10.50
CA TYR A 75 -0.69 10.65 11.00
C TYR A 75 -0.97 10.70 12.49
N ASP A 76 -1.80 9.78 12.95
CA ASP A 76 -2.01 9.54 14.37
C ASP A 76 -0.84 8.77 14.97
N GLU A 77 -0.29 9.27 16.08
CA GLU A 77 0.66 8.56 16.90
C GLU A 77 -0.03 8.07 18.17
N LEU A 78 0.12 6.78 18.45
CA LEU A 78 -0.56 6.13 19.57
C LEU A 78 0.37 6.09 20.79
N TRP A 79 -0.14 6.60 21.91
CA TRP A 79 0.57 6.68 23.17
C TRP A 79 -0.18 5.96 24.28
N ARG A 80 0.56 5.32 25.17
CA ARG A 80 0.02 4.65 26.35
C ARG A 80 1.00 4.82 27.52
N ASP A 81 0.47 5.26 28.66
CA ASP A 81 1.26 5.48 29.88
C ASP A 81 2.52 6.36 29.62
N GLY A 82 2.38 7.39 28.76
CA GLY A 82 3.50 8.29 28.39
C GLY A 82 4.53 7.69 27.42
N GLN A 83 4.29 6.49 26.91
CA GLN A 83 5.16 5.83 25.94
C GLN A 83 4.47 5.67 24.58
N ARG A 84 5.21 5.93 23.50
CA ARG A 84 4.76 5.66 22.15
C ARG A 84 4.60 4.15 21.94
N VAL A 85 3.41 3.72 21.51
CA VAL A 85 3.11 2.31 21.26
C VAL A 85 2.93 2.00 19.76
N GLY A 86 2.81 3.01 18.92
CA GLY A 86 2.70 2.80 17.47
C GLY A 86 2.23 4.03 16.71
N ASN A 87 2.02 3.84 15.40
CA ASN A 87 1.31 4.79 14.55
C ASN A 87 -0.13 4.28 14.35
N GLY A 88 -1.08 5.21 14.34
CA GLY A 88 -2.44 4.99 13.90
C GLY A 88 -2.60 5.26 12.41
N GLU A 89 -3.74 5.84 12.05
CA GLU A 89 -4.11 6.09 10.67
C GLU A 89 -3.39 7.33 10.09
N ILE A 90 -3.09 7.29 8.81
CA ILE A 90 -2.66 8.46 8.05
C ILE A 90 -3.88 9.35 7.82
N ILE A 91 -3.81 10.59 8.32
CA ILE A 91 -4.86 11.61 8.16
C ILE A 91 -4.72 12.29 6.80
N GLY A 92 -3.48 12.58 6.40
CA GLY A 92 -3.18 13.19 5.12
C GLY A 92 -1.75 12.88 4.70
N ALA A 93 -1.52 12.84 3.40
CA ALA A 93 -0.20 12.62 2.85
C ALA A 93 0.01 13.39 1.55
N THR A 94 1.24 13.79 1.31
CA THR A 94 1.69 14.29 0.01
C THR A 94 2.89 13.47 -0.42
N PHE A 95 2.89 13.02 -1.67
CA PHE A 95 4.04 12.39 -2.30
C PHE A 95 4.38 13.14 -3.59
N THR A 96 5.64 13.55 -3.74
CA THR A 96 6.13 14.15 -4.97
C THR A 96 7.04 13.14 -5.65
N ASN A 97 6.60 12.61 -6.80
CA ASN A 97 7.35 11.65 -7.59
C ASN A 97 7.65 12.25 -8.96
N ARG A 98 8.92 12.30 -9.31
CA ARG A 98 9.40 12.88 -10.59
C ARG A 98 8.84 14.29 -10.85
N GLY A 99 8.77 15.11 -9.80
CA GLY A 99 8.25 16.48 -9.85
C GLY A 99 6.73 16.61 -9.86
N LYS A 100 5.98 15.50 -9.96
CA LYS A 100 4.52 15.50 -9.86
C LYS A 100 4.08 15.28 -8.44
N ARG A 101 3.24 16.17 -7.92
CA ARG A 101 2.66 16.09 -6.58
C ARG A 101 1.36 15.29 -6.61
N TYR A 102 1.20 14.43 -5.60
CA TYR A 102 0.01 13.65 -5.30
C TYR A 102 -0.38 13.93 -3.87
N ASN A 103 -1.61 14.34 -3.64
CA ASN A 103 -2.15 14.62 -2.31
C ASN A 103 -3.20 13.57 -1.94
N ALA A 104 -3.28 13.24 -0.66
CA ALA A 104 -4.23 12.29 -0.12
C ALA A 104 -4.81 12.83 1.19
N PHE A 105 -6.12 12.87 1.30
CA PHE A 105 -6.86 13.27 2.49
C PHE A 105 -7.78 12.14 2.90
N ARG A 106 -7.68 11.71 4.18
CA ARG A 106 -8.54 10.69 4.76
C ARG A 106 -9.94 11.26 4.96
N PHE A 107 -10.92 10.52 4.50
CA PHE A 107 -12.33 10.80 4.75
C PHE A 107 -13.04 9.52 5.19
N GLU A 108 -13.86 9.62 6.22
CA GLU A 108 -14.66 8.51 6.73
C GLU A 108 -16.15 8.81 6.56
N HIS A 109 -16.83 7.90 5.88
CA HIS A 109 -18.28 7.98 5.66
C HIS A 109 -18.92 6.61 5.82
N ASN A 110 -19.97 6.52 6.64
CA ASN A 110 -20.67 5.26 6.92
C ASN A 110 -19.76 4.12 7.38
N GLY A 111 -18.74 4.41 8.20
CA GLY A 111 -17.78 3.44 8.69
C GLY A 111 -16.75 2.96 7.65
N LYS A 112 -16.75 3.55 6.46
CA LYS A 112 -15.78 3.26 5.41
C LYS A 112 -14.79 4.40 5.29
N VAL A 113 -13.51 4.06 5.36
CA VAL A 113 -12.40 5.00 5.20
C VAL A 113 -11.91 4.94 3.76
N GLU A 114 -11.82 6.11 3.13
CA GLU A 114 -11.26 6.27 1.80
C GLU A 114 -10.35 7.51 1.76
N TYR A 115 -9.47 7.57 0.76
CA TYR A 115 -8.58 8.71 0.53
C TYR A 115 -8.96 9.42 -0.77
N PHE A 116 -8.93 10.75 -0.72
CA PHE A 116 -9.32 11.64 -1.81
C PHE A 116 -8.20 12.64 -2.12
N ASP A 117 -8.12 13.06 -3.38
CA ASP A 117 -7.24 14.17 -3.78
C ASP A 117 -7.83 15.53 -3.35
N GLU A 118 -7.10 16.61 -3.61
CA GLU A 118 -7.51 17.99 -3.32
C GLU A 118 -8.76 18.46 -4.06
N ASN A 119 -9.20 17.72 -5.08
CA ASN A 119 -10.43 17.98 -5.84
C ASN A 119 -11.62 17.10 -5.38
N GLY A 120 -11.44 16.32 -4.32
CA GLY A 120 -12.44 15.39 -3.81
C GLY A 120 -12.62 14.14 -4.68
N ARG A 121 -11.65 13.79 -5.53
CA ARG A 121 -11.69 12.57 -6.33
C ARG A 121 -11.03 11.43 -5.54
N PRO A 122 -11.66 10.24 -5.48
CA PRO A 122 -11.08 9.10 -4.78
C PRO A 122 -9.74 8.68 -5.42
N LEU A 123 -8.73 8.45 -4.58
CA LEU A 123 -7.45 7.92 -5.04
C LEU A 123 -7.57 6.46 -5.48
N ARG A 124 -8.49 5.71 -4.90
CA ARG A 124 -8.80 4.35 -5.35
C ARG A 124 -9.42 4.40 -6.74
N LYS A 125 -8.68 3.97 -7.74
CA LYS A 125 -9.16 3.84 -9.12
C LYS A 125 -9.87 2.49 -9.32
N THR A 126 -10.68 2.42 -10.36
CA THR A 126 -11.40 1.20 -10.75
C THR A 126 -10.45 0.01 -10.97
N LEU A 127 -9.25 0.28 -11.51
CA LEU A 127 -8.23 -0.73 -11.75
C LEU A 127 -6.90 -0.30 -11.16
N MET A 128 -6.24 -1.22 -10.45
CA MET A 128 -4.84 -1.07 -10.03
C MET A 128 -3.93 -1.14 -11.27
N ARG A 129 -2.91 -0.30 -11.28
CA ARG A 129 -1.90 -0.31 -12.34
C ARG A 129 -1.08 -1.60 -12.32
N ILE A 130 -0.74 -2.08 -11.12
CA ILE A 130 0.11 -3.25 -10.91
C ILE A 130 -0.57 -4.16 -9.89
N PRO A 131 -1.20 -5.27 -10.33
CA PRO A 131 -1.92 -6.18 -9.45
C PRO A 131 -1.03 -7.25 -8.80
N ILE A 132 0.26 -7.00 -8.66
CA ILE A 132 1.23 -7.92 -8.07
C ILE A 132 2.32 -7.13 -7.35
N GLU A 133 2.58 -7.47 -6.09
CA GLU A 133 3.59 -6.80 -5.28
C GLU A 133 5.00 -7.25 -5.65
N PHE A 134 5.96 -6.31 -5.61
CA PHE A 134 7.38 -6.56 -5.84
C PHE A 134 7.70 -7.27 -7.18
N ALA A 135 6.85 -7.08 -8.19
CA ALA A 135 7.08 -7.63 -9.50
C ALA A 135 7.85 -6.65 -10.39
N ARG A 136 8.78 -7.19 -11.17
CA ARG A 136 9.47 -6.43 -12.21
C ARG A 136 8.70 -6.53 -13.53
N LEU A 137 8.46 -5.40 -14.18
CA LEU A 137 7.93 -5.38 -15.54
C LEU A 137 8.93 -6.07 -16.47
N SER A 138 8.58 -7.26 -16.98
CA SER A 138 9.44 -8.05 -17.84
C SER A 138 9.16 -7.85 -19.33
N SER A 139 7.95 -7.40 -19.69
CA SER A 139 7.57 -7.09 -21.05
C SER A 139 6.43 -6.09 -21.13
N THR A 140 6.59 -5.09 -22.00
CA THR A 140 5.62 -4.01 -22.23
C THR A 140 4.61 -4.39 -23.30
N PHE A 141 3.49 -3.65 -23.31
CA PHE A 141 2.51 -3.69 -24.39
C PHE A 141 3.10 -3.16 -25.70
N GLY A 142 2.72 -3.73 -26.84
CA GLY A 142 3.08 -3.24 -28.16
C GLY A 142 3.74 -4.29 -29.07
N MET A 143 4.28 -3.82 -30.18
CA MET A 143 5.00 -4.69 -31.13
C MET A 143 6.37 -5.07 -30.59
N ARG A 144 6.63 -6.38 -30.46
CA ARG A 144 7.92 -6.90 -30.02
C ARG A 144 8.34 -8.14 -30.79
N LYS A 145 9.64 -8.41 -30.82
CA LYS A 145 10.16 -9.69 -31.33
C LYS A 145 9.76 -10.78 -30.33
N HIS A 146 9.00 -11.78 -30.82
CA HIS A 146 8.55 -12.87 -29.97
C HIS A 146 9.74 -13.71 -29.50
N PRO A 147 9.94 -13.96 -28.19
CA PRO A 147 11.15 -14.60 -27.68
C PRO A 147 11.39 -16.01 -28.21
N VAL A 148 10.31 -16.75 -28.52
CA VAL A 148 10.39 -18.12 -29.02
C VAL A 148 10.32 -18.17 -30.55
N LEU A 149 9.49 -17.36 -31.19
CA LEU A 149 9.22 -17.42 -32.63
C LEU A 149 10.13 -16.51 -33.46
N GLY A 150 10.88 -15.62 -32.82
CA GLY A 150 11.85 -14.73 -33.48
C GLY A 150 11.27 -13.65 -34.40
N ARG A 151 9.94 -13.63 -34.62
CA ARG A 151 9.24 -12.70 -35.51
C ARG A 151 8.52 -11.58 -34.71
N MET A 152 8.27 -10.46 -35.36
CA MET A 152 7.50 -9.37 -34.78
C MET A 152 6.05 -9.80 -34.51
N ARG A 153 5.59 -9.59 -33.28
CA ARG A 153 4.23 -9.91 -32.86
C ARG A 153 3.73 -8.86 -31.90
N ALA A 154 2.43 -8.53 -31.99
CA ALA A 154 1.77 -7.66 -31.04
C ALA A 154 1.64 -8.36 -29.69
N HIS A 155 2.16 -7.75 -28.63
CA HIS A 155 1.93 -8.11 -27.25
C HIS A 155 0.72 -7.31 -26.74
N LYS A 156 -0.38 -7.97 -26.48
CA LYS A 156 -1.66 -7.35 -26.11
C LYS A 156 -1.84 -7.16 -24.59
N GLY A 157 -0.75 -7.27 -23.86
CA GLY A 157 -0.71 -7.11 -22.41
C GLY A 157 0.66 -6.66 -21.93
N VAL A 158 0.86 -6.69 -20.63
CA VAL A 158 2.15 -6.53 -19.97
C VAL A 158 2.47 -7.81 -19.19
N ASP A 159 3.75 -8.18 -19.15
CA ASP A 159 4.19 -9.33 -18.38
C ASP A 159 4.98 -8.82 -17.17
N TYR A 160 4.65 -9.34 -15.99
CA TYR A 160 5.38 -9.10 -14.75
C TYR A 160 6.12 -10.37 -14.34
N ALA A 161 7.39 -10.23 -14.00
CA ALA A 161 8.18 -11.30 -13.42
C ALA A 161 8.22 -11.17 -11.91
N ALA A 162 7.84 -12.23 -11.20
CA ALA A 162 7.87 -12.31 -9.75
C ALA A 162 8.34 -13.70 -9.31
N ARG A 163 8.68 -13.84 -8.04
CA ARG A 163 9.05 -15.14 -7.46
C ARG A 163 7.82 -16.05 -7.39
N THR A 164 8.03 -17.36 -7.51
CA THR A 164 6.98 -18.35 -7.30
C THR A 164 6.36 -18.17 -5.90
N GLY A 165 5.03 -18.16 -5.84
CA GLY A 165 4.30 -17.93 -4.59
C GLY A 165 3.96 -16.47 -4.31
N THR A 166 4.43 -15.50 -5.11
CA THR A 166 4.01 -14.10 -4.98
C THR A 166 2.50 -13.98 -5.25
N PRO A 167 1.71 -13.38 -4.34
CA PRO A 167 0.29 -13.18 -4.53
C PRO A 167 -0.01 -12.31 -5.76
N ILE A 168 -0.99 -12.73 -6.54
CA ILE A 168 -1.56 -11.95 -7.64
C ILE A 168 -2.94 -11.46 -7.19
N MET A 169 -3.14 -10.16 -7.21
CA MET A 169 -4.40 -9.52 -6.81
C MET A 169 -5.30 -9.31 -8.02
N ALA A 170 -6.62 -9.29 -7.81
CA ALA A 170 -7.53 -8.75 -8.82
C ALA A 170 -7.21 -7.26 -9.02
N ALA A 171 -7.05 -6.83 -10.26
CA ALA A 171 -6.74 -5.43 -10.56
C ALA A 171 -7.86 -4.47 -10.14
N GLY A 172 -9.08 -4.96 -9.98
CA GLY A 172 -10.25 -4.22 -9.53
C GLY A 172 -11.41 -5.14 -9.16
N ASP A 173 -12.50 -4.54 -8.75
CA ASP A 173 -13.72 -5.26 -8.45
C ASP A 173 -14.29 -5.89 -9.73
N GLY A 174 -14.75 -7.14 -9.66
CA GLY A 174 -15.23 -7.86 -10.83
C GLY A 174 -15.88 -9.19 -10.49
N LYS A 175 -16.39 -9.87 -11.52
CA LYS A 175 -16.95 -11.21 -11.43
C LYS A 175 -16.02 -12.20 -12.12
N VAL A 176 -15.69 -13.29 -11.44
CA VAL A 176 -14.91 -14.37 -12.05
C VAL A 176 -15.76 -15.01 -13.17
N SER A 177 -15.26 -14.99 -14.40
CA SER A 177 -15.91 -15.54 -15.58
C SER A 177 -15.33 -16.89 -16.01
N PHE A 178 -14.10 -17.18 -15.61
CA PHE A 178 -13.40 -18.40 -15.97
C PHE A 178 -12.35 -18.77 -14.91
N VAL A 179 -12.25 -20.05 -14.61
CA VAL A 179 -11.17 -20.64 -13.82
C VAL A 179 -10.75 -21.95 -14.47
N GLY A 180 -9.51 -22.09 -14.91
CA GLY A 180 -9.02 -23.32 -15.53
C GLY A 180 -7.77 -23.14 -16.38
N TRP A 181 -7.45 -24.16 -17.16
CA TRP A 181 -6.37 -24.12 -18.12
C TRP A 181 -6.81 -23.50 -19.43
N ARG A 182 -6.05 -22.54 -19.92
CA ARG A 182 -6.30 -21.88 -21.20
C ARG A 182 -5.07 -21.97 -22.08
N ASN A 183 -5.27 -22.47 -23.31
CA ASN A 183 -4.17 -22.69 -24.25
C ASN A 183 -3.38 -21.39 -24.51
N GLY A 184 -2.06 -21.44 -24.35
CA GLY A 184 -1.16 -20.29 -24.49
C GLY A 184 -1.08 -19.36 -23.24
N TYR A 185 -1.93 -19.58 -22.22
CA TYR A 185 -1.94 -18.77 -20.99
C TYR A 185 -1.65 -19.60 -19.73
N GLY A 186 -1.81 -20.90 -19.78
CA GLY A 186 -1.65 -21.77 -18.62
C GLY A 186 -2.91 -21.75 -17.72
N ARG A 187 -2.73 -21.67 -16.41
CA ARG A 187 -3.82 -21.45 -15.46
C ARG A 187 -4.33 -20.02 -15.59
N ALA A 188 -5.62 -19.84 -15.82
CA ALA A 188 -6.30 -18.56 -15.95
C ALA A 188 -7.61 -18.56 -15.17
#